data_d3dfd3d7276f6f83168aaf7c11d560db
#
_entry.id   d3dfd3d7276f6f83168aaf7c11d560db
#
_cell.length_a   1.000
_cell.length_b   1.000
_cell.length_c   1.000
_cell.angle_alpha   90.00
_cell.angle_beta   90.00
_cell.angle_gamma   90.00
#
_symmetry.space_group_name_H-M   'P 1'
#
loop_
_entity.id
_entity.type
_entity.pdbx_description
1 polymer ?
#
loop_
_entity_poly.entity_id
_entity_poly.type
_entity_poly.pdbx_seq_one_letter_code
_entity_poly.pdbx_strand_id
1 'polypeptide(L)'
;MTEAPPIRVAIIDDHPVLREGTAALLAAQAGLAIVGVAGSLEEAGPLLDAADVDVLLLDIRLGTDSGLRLLTETPPDGRPAIVVLTSYDYPQYVDAAMRLGAHGFVLKTAPIAELIDAIRRAAAGGMAFASRPGAAVKLSERELDVVRLVVDGRSNDEIATRLGIGPKTVESHLRRLFERLDLASRTELATRALREGWLEVPPGP
;
A
#
# COMPACT_ATOMS: atom_id res chain seq x y z
N MET A 1 22.06 26.98 -21.73
CA MET A 1 21.30 26.59 -20.52
C MET A 1 21.33 25.09 -20.49
N THR A 2 22.06 24.50 -19.56
CA THR A 2 22.10 23.03 -19.42
C THR A 2 20.75 22.60 -18.84
N GLU A 3 20.00 21.86 -19.61
CA GLU A 3 18.71 21.29 -19.16
C GLU A 3 18.99 20.36 -17.97
N ALA A 4 18.23 20.47 -16.91
CA ALA A 4 18.39 19.60 -15.75
C ALA A 4 18.19 18.12 -16.18
N PRO A 5 18.94 17.17 -15.61
CA PRO A 5 18.76 15.77 -15.97
C PRO A 5 17.32 15.32 -15.67
N PRO A 6 16.74 14.43 -16.48
CA PRO A 6 15.39 13.95 -16.27
C PRO A 6 15.28 13.15 -14.97
N ILE A 7 14.13 13.21 -14.30
CA ILE A 7 13.79 12.38 -13.16
C ILE A 7 13.61 10.93 -13.65
N ARG A 8 14.37 10.00 -13.11
CA ARG A 8 14.36 8.59 -13.49
C ARG A 8 13.31 7.85 -12.67
N VAL A 9 12.29 7.35 -13.37
CA VAL A 9 11.11 6.72 -12.77
C VAL A 9 11.10 5.24 -13.09
N ALA A 10 10.93 4.41 -12.07
CA ALA A 10 10.59 2.99 -12.20
C ALA A 10 9.14 2.76 -11.80
N ILE A 11 8.49 1.72 -12.35
CA ILE A 11 7.09 1.39 -12.09
C ILE A 11 6.98 -0.08 -11.72
N ILE A 12 6.34 -0.37 -10.59
CA ILE A 12 6.02 -1.74 -10.16
C ILE A 12 4.50 -1.85 -10.03
N ASP A 13 3.89 -2.65 -10.90
CA ASP A 13 2.44 -2.84 -11.00
C ASP A 13 2.16 -4.20 -11.66
N ASP A 14 1.34 -5.06 -11.06
CA ASP A 14 1.02 -6.38 -11.59
C ASP A 14 0.00 -6.34 -12.75
N HIS A 15 -0.61 -5.18 -13.03
CA HIS A 15 -1.54 -4.99 -14.13
C HIS A 15 -0.82 -4.54 -15.43
N PRO A 16 -0.54 -5.42 -16.40
CA PRO A 16 0.31 -5.08 -17.55
C PRO A 16 -0.17 -3.85 -18.34
N VAL A 17 -1.46 -3.77 -18.62
CA VAL A 17 -2.04 -2.65 -19.40
C VAL A 17 -1.88 -1.31 -18.69
N LEU A 18 -2.09 -1.28 -17.38
CA LEU A 18 -1.92 -0.05 -16.58
C LEU A 18 -0.45 0.32 -16.48
N ARG A 19 0.43 -0.66 -16.22
CA ARG A 19 1.88 -0.47 -16.14
C ARG A 19 2.44 0.12 -17.42
N GLU A 20 2.15 -0.50 -18.56
CA GLU A 20 2.62 -0.06 -19.88
C GLU A 20 2.00 1.29 -20.28
N GLY A 21 0.69 1.47 -20.04
CA GLY A 21 0.00 2.72 -20.30
C GLY A 21 0.55 3.89 -19.49
N THR A 22 0.78 3.68 -18.19
CA THR A 22 1.39 4.68 -17.30
C THR A 22 2.81 5.00 -17.75
N ALA A 23 3.61 3.99 -18.08
CA ALA A 23 4.97 4.18 -18.58
C ALA A 23 4.99 5.03 -19.87
N ALA A 24 4.13 4.72 -20.83
CA ALA A 24 4.02 5.48 -22.09
C ALA A 24 3.59 6.94 -21.87
N LEU A 25 2.60 7.17 -20.99
CA LEU A 25 2.13 8.53 -20.69
C LEU A 25 3.21 9.36 -19.98
N LEU A 26 3.97 8.77 -19.07
CA LEU A 26 5.05 9.46 -18.34
C LEU A 26 6.27 9.68 -19.24
N ALA A 27 6.62 8.73 -20.11
CA ALA A 27 7.73 8.87 -21.05
C ALA A 27 7.51 10.02 -22.07
N ALA A 28 6.26 10.39 -22.34
CA ALA A 28 5.92 11.53 -23.18
C ALA A 28 6.07 12.88 -22.46
N GLN A 29 6.37 12.90 -21.15
CA GLN A 29 6.49 14.14 -20.37
C GLN A 29 7.93 14.64 -20.33
N ALA A 30 8.12 15.92 -20.65
CA ALA A 30 9.43 16.54 -20.56
C ALA A 30 9.99 16.47 -19.11
N GLY A 31 11.25 16.11 -18.99
CA GLY A 31 11.95 16.00 -17.71
C GLY A 31 11.66 14.72 -16.91
N LEU A 32 10.99 13.73 -17.50
CA LEU A 32 10.84 12.39 -16.95
C LEU A 32 11.50 11.34 -17.85
N ALA A 33 12.09 10.30 -17.28
CA ALA A 33 12.64 9.15 -17.99
C ALA A 33 12.21 7.86 -17.31
N ILE A 34 11.54 6.96 -18.02
CA ILE A 34 11.20 5.64 -17.50
C ILE A 34 12.44 4.75 -17.64
N VAL A 35 12.99 4.31 -16.50
CA VAL A 35 14.21 3.50 -16.45
C VAL A 35 13.93 2.02 -16.29
N GLY A 36 12.68 1.65 -15.97
CA GLY A 36 12.27 0.26 -15.93
C GLY A 36 10.84 0.07 -15.43
N VAL A 37 10.32 -1.13 -15.68
CA VAL A 37 9.01 -1.57 -15.22
C VAL A 37 9.12 -3.01 -14.70
N ALA A 38 8.33 -3.36 -13.67
CA ALA A 38 8.26 -4.70 -13.12
C ALA A 38 6.81 -5.07 -12.79
N GLY A 39 6.47 -6.36 -12.90
CA GLY A 39 5.15 -6.88 -12.59
C GLY A 39 5.04 -7.54 -11.22
N SER A 40 6.16 -7.70 -10.50
CA SER A 40 6.23 -8.38 -9.21
C SER A 40 7.37 -7.84 -8.36
N LEU A 41 7.38 -8.18 -7.06
CA LEU A 41 8.51 -7.87 -6.17
C LEU A 41 9.79 -8.61 -6.57
N GLU A 42 9.67 -9.82 -7.14
CA GLU A 42 10.81 -10.59 -7.62
C GLU A 42 11.51 -9.88 -8.80
N GLU A 43 10.74 -9.34 -9.75
CA GLU A 43 11.27 -8.54 -10.86
C GLU A 43 11.81 -7.19 -10.42
N ALA A 44 11.26 -6.62 -9.33
CA ALA A 44 11.63 -5.32 -8.82
C ALA A 44 13.05 -5.27 -8.26
N GLY A 45 13.50 -6.31 -7.55
CA GLY A 45 14.83 -6.36 -6.94
C GLY A 45 15.94 -6.09 -7.95
N PRO A 46 16.13 -6.93 -8.99
CA PRO A 46 17.13 -6.69 -10.03
C PRO A 46 17.00 -5.34 -10.75
N LEU A 47 15.78 -4.85 -10.94
CA LEU A 47 15.53 -3.54 -11.55
C LEU A 47 16.08 -2.41 -10.67
N LEU A 48 15.80 -2.44 -9.37
CA LEU A 48 16.23 -1.41 -8.44
C LEU A 48 17.74 -1.46 -8.20
N ASP A 49 18.36 -2.64 -8.23
CA ASP A 49 19.81 -2.82 -8.11
C ASP A 49 20.56 -2.33 -9.35
N ALA A 50 19.98 -2.52 -10.54
CA ALA A 50 20.63 -2.21 -11.81
C ALA A 50 20.41 -0.76 -12.27
N ALA A 51 19.31 -0.14 -11.89
CA ALA A 51 18.90 1.19 -12.33
C ALA A 51 19.11 2.22 -11.23
N ASP A 52 19.67 3.37 -11.59
CA ASP A 52 19.70 4.53 -10.70
C ASP A 52 18.32 5.22 -10.75
N VAL A 53 17.44 4.84 -9.82
CA VAL A 53 16.04 5.27 -9.76
C VAL A 53 15.90 6.46 -8.80
N ASP A 54 15.29 7.55 -9.26
CA ASP A 54 14.98 8.71 -8.42
C ASP A 54 13.61 8.55 -7.72
N VAL A 55 12.61 8.07 -8.47
CA VAL A 55 11.24 7.85 -7.98
C VAL A 55 10.74 6.48 -8.41
N LEU A 56 10.18 5.75 -7.44
CA LEU A 56 9.50 4.48 -7.67
C LEU A 56 7.99 4.67 -7.55
N LEU A 57 7.25 4.35 -8.60
CA LEU A 57 5.80 4.18 -8.54
C LEU A 57 5.50 2.74 -8.15
N LEU A 58 4.77 2.56 -7.05
CA LEU A 58 4.58 1.26 -6.44
C LEU A 58 3.09 0.98 -6.22
N ASP A 59 2.57 -0.08 -6.84
CA ASP A 59 1.24 -0.57 -6.48
C ASP A 59 1.26 -1.28 -5.13
N ILE A 60 0.19 -1.13 -4.37
CA ILE A 60 0.00 -1.82 -3.09
C ILE A 60 -0.18 -3.32 -3.29
N ARG A 61 -0.91 -3.73 -4.34
CA ARG A 61 -1.17 -5.14 -4.65
C ARG A 61 -0.34 -5.59 -5.82
N LEU A 62 0.45 -6.63 -5.59
CA LEU A 62 1.31 -7.25 -6.59
C LEU A 62 1.03 -8.77 -6.59
N GLY A 63 -0.06 -9.18 -7.24
CA GLY A 63 -0.56 -10.55 -7.19
C GLY A 63 -0.99 -10.93 -5.78
N THR A 64 -0.26 -11.85 -5.15
CA THR A 64 -0.47 -12.29 -3.75
C THR A 64 0.34 -11.49 -2.74
N ASP A 65 1.28 -10.66 -3.20
CA ASP A 65 2.17 -9.88 -2.36
C ASP A 65 1.64 -8.46 -2.11
N SER A 66 2.08 -7.87 -1.00
CA SER A 66 1.83 -6.47 -0.71
C SER A 66 3.06 -5.62 -1.07
N GLY A 67 2.89 -4.66 -1.97
CA GLY A 67 3.93 -3.68 -2.32
C GLY A 67 4.41 -2.85 -1.12
N LEU A 68 3.57 -2.70 -0.08
CA LEU A 68 3.95 -2.03 1.15
C LEU A 68 5.15 -2.68 1.87
N ARG A 69 5.45 -3.96 1.58
CA ARG A 69 6.67 -4.62 2.10
C ARG A 69 7.94 -3.93 1.62
N LEU A 70 7.97 -3.47 0.38
CA LEU A 70 9.13 -2.79 -0.18
C LEU A 70 9.44 -1.49 0.57
N LEU A 71 8.40 -0.80 1.09
CA LEU A 71 8.60 0.37 1.95
C LEU A 71 9.30 0.03 3.26
N THR A 72 9.10 -1.17 3.82
CA THR A 72 9.78 -1.58 5.06
C THR A 72 11.25 -1.93 4.84
N GLU A 73 11.63 -2.25 3.61
CA GLU A 73 12.98 -2.63 3.22
C GLU A 73 13.79 -1.44 2.68
N THR A 74 13.11 -0.33 2.35
CA THR A 74 13.74 0.89 1.83
C THR A 74 13.91 1.90 2.98
N PRO A 75 15.11 2.42 3.26
CA PRO A 75 15.31 3.44 4.28
C PRO A 75 14.48 4.70 3.97
N PRO A 76 13.85 5.35 4.97
CA PRO A 76 13.00 6.54 4.76
C PRO A 76 13.73 7.72 4.09
N ASP A 77 15.04 7.85 4.35
CA ASP A 77 15.91 8.88 3.76
C ASP A 77 16.68 8.36 2.54
N GLY A 78 16.33 7.15 2.06
CA GLY A 78 16.98 6.46 0.96
C GLY A 78 16.37 6.80 -0.41
N ARG A 79 17.11 6.44 -1.46
CA ARG A 79 16.57 6.39 -2.83
C ARG A 79 16.15 4.95 -3.16
N PRO A 80 15.13 4.78 -3.99
CA PRO A 80 14.26 5.80 -4.62
C PRO A 80 13.24 6.40 -3.65
N ALA A 81 12.79 7.65 -3.93
CA ALA A 81 11.59 8.18 -3.31
C ALA A 81 10.37 7.36 -3.77
N ILE A 82 9.54 6.85 -2.86
CA ILE A 82 8.45 5.94 -3.22
C ILE A 82 7.12 6.70 -3.24
N VAL A 83 6.42 6.66 -4.37
CA VAL A 83 5.04 7.13 -4.53
C VAL A 83 4.14 5.92 -4.75
N VAL A 84 3.23 5.70 -3.81
CA VAL A 84 2.23 4.64 -3.94
C VAL A 84 1.20 5.02 -5.00
N LEU A 85 0.98 4.12 -5.97
CA LEU A 85 -0.01 4.29 -7.05
C LEU A 85 -0.98 3.11 -7.00
N THR A 86 -2.22 3.33 -6.57
CA THR A 86 -3.17 2.25 -6.27
C THR A 86 -4.60 2.54 -6.71
N SER A 87 -5.38 1.50 -6.93
CA SER A 87 -6.84 1.60 -7.17
C SER A 87 -7.65 1.74 -5.88
N TYR A 88 -7.03 1.61 -4.70
CA TYR A 88 -7.72 1.53 -3.41
C TYR A 88 -7.62 2.83 -2.63
N ASP A 89 -8.76 3.53 -2.50
CA ASP A 89 -8.90 4.77 -1.71
C ASP A 89 -9.37 4.44 -0.28
N TYR A 90 -8.50 3.73 0.48
CA TYR A 90 -8.81 3.42 1.87
C TYR A 90 -7.86 4.14 2.83
N PRO A 91 -8.39 4.82 3.87
CA PRO A 91 -7.59 5.57 4.83
C PRO A 91 -6.44 4.79 5.45
N GLN A 92 -6.61 3.48 5.69
CA GLN A 92 -5.57 2.63 6.25
C GLN A 92 -4.37 2.41 5.32
N TYR A 93 -4.57 2.43 4.01
CA TYR A 93 -3.46 2.36 3.06
C TYR A 93 -2.68 3.67 3.03
N VAL A 94 -3.38 4.80 3.08
CA VAL A 94 -2.74 6.13 3.16
C VAL A 94 -1.93 6.25 4.46
N ASP A 95 -2.53 5.88 5.60
CA ASP A 95 -1.87 5.90 6.92
C ASP A 95 -0.66 4.95 6.94
N ALA A 96 -0.80 3.75 6.38
CA ALA A 96 0.31 2.79 6.28
C ALA A 96 1.44 3.31 5.39
N ALA A 97 1.13 3.83 4.21
CA ALA A 97 2.11 4.38 3.29
C ALA A 97 2.90 5.53 3.94
N MET A 98 2.20 6.47 4.60
CA MET A 98 2.84 7.57 5.33
C MET A 98 3.76 7.06 6.44
N ARG A 99 3.27 6.12 7.27
CA ARG A 99 4.02 5.57 8.42
C ARG A 99 5.24 4.79 7.98
N LEU A 100 5.16 4.11 6.84
CA LEU A 100 6.25 3.32 6.26
C LEU A 100 7.22 4.17 5.42
N GLY A 101 7.04 5.49 5.36
CA GLY A 101 7.98 6.41 4.72
C GLY A 101 7.76 6.60 3.22
N ALA A 102 6.57 6.31 2.69
CA ALA A 102 6.25 6.71 1.32
C ALA A 102 6.28 8.24 1.17
N HIS A 103 6.74 8.72 0.02
CA HIS A 103 6.79 10.14 -0.32
C HIS A 103 5.48 10.65 -0.93
N GLY A 104 4.59 9.75 -1.35
CA GLY A 104 3.31 10.12 -1.91
C GLY A 104 2.32 8.97 -2.00
N PHE A 105 1.05 9.32 -2.23
CA PHE A 105 -0.04 8.39 -2.44
C PHE A 105 -0.98 8.97 -3.48
N VAL A 106 -1.13 8.30 -4.61
CA VAL A 106 -1.95 8.71 -5.75
C VAL A 106 -2.86 7.56 -6.15
N LEU A 107 -4.12 7.87 -6.45
CA LEU A 107 -5.05 6.88 -6.99
C LEU A 107 -4.81 6.66 -8.48
N LYS A 108 -4.91 5.42 -8.96
CA LYS A 108 -4.83 5.09 -10.41
C LYS A 108 -5.94 5.77 -11.24
N THR A 109 -7.01 6.25 -10.57
CA THR A 109 -8.11 7.00 -11.17
C THR A 109 -7.87 8.51 -11.22
N ALA A 110 -6.82 9.00 -10.58
CA ALA A 110 -6.48 10.42 -10.58
C ALA A 110 -6.02 10.90 -11.96
N PRO A 111 -6.20 12.19 -12.28
CA PRO A 111 -5.65 12.77 -13.51
C PRO A 111 -4.14 12.57 -13.57
N ILE A 112 -3.61 12.30 -14.77
CA ILE A 112 -2.16 12.11 -14.98
C ILE A 112 -1.32 13.30 -14.49
N ALA A 113 -1.85 14.51 -14.53
CA ALA A 113 -1.18 15.71 -14.04
C ALA A 113 -0.89 15.64 -12.52
N GLU A 114 -1.77 15.00 -11.73
CA GLU A 114 -1.57 14.80 -10.30
C GLU A 114 -0.44 13.81 -10.04
N LEU A 115 -0.36 12.72 -10.81
CA LEU A 115 0.73 11.76 -10.72
C LEU A 115 2.08 12.41 -11.08
N ILE A 116 2.11 13.23 -12.14
CA ILE A 116 3.33 13.95 -12.54
C ILE A 116 3.78 14.94 -11.45
N ASP A 117 2.85 15.66 -10.83
CA ASP A 117 3.15 16.57 -9.72
C ASP A 117 3.69 15.81 -8.51
N ALA A 118 3.08 14.65 -8.17
CA ALA A 118 3.55 13.79 -7.10
C ALA A 118 4.98 13.27 -7.35
N ILE A 119 5.30 12.83 -8.56
CA ILE A 119 6.65 12.40 -8.96
C ILE A 119 7.65 13.54 -8.76
N ARG A 120 7.33 14.74 -9.25
CA ARG A 120 8.22 15.90 -9.16
C ARG A 120 8.47 16.33 -7.71
N ARG A 121 7.43 16.32 -6.87
CA ARG A 121 7.56 16.62 -5.44
C ARG A 121 8.40 15.58 -4.73
N ALA A 122 8.14 14.29 -4.97
CA ALA A 122 8.89 13.21 -4.37
C ALA A 122 10.38 13.25 -4.76
N ALA A 123 10.70 13.50 -6.05
CA ALA A 123 12.07 13.66 -6.52
C ALA A 123 12.80 14.83 -5.85
N ALA A 124 12.09 15.88 -5.45
CA ALA A 124 12.62 17.02 -4.71
C ALA A 124 12.68 16.81 -3.19
N GLY A 125 12.38 15.58 -2.69
CA GLY A 125 12.34 15.26 -1.25
C GLY A 125 11.09 15.76 -0.53
N GLY A 126 10.06 16.19 -1.25
CA GLY A 126 8.78 16.63 -0.70
C GLY A 126 7.77 15.49 -0.59
N MET A 127 6.63 15.79 0.07
CA MET A 127 5.54 14.85 0.24
C MET A 127 4.39 15.16 -0.72
N ALA A 128 3.77 14.11 -1.29
CA ALA A 128 2.67 14.22 -2.26
C ALA A 128 1.51 13.29 -1.86
N PHE A 129 0.79 13.67 -0.81
CA PHE A 129 -0.44 13.00 -0.40
C PHE A 129 -1.64 13.88 -0.75
N ALA A 130 -2.42 13.48 -1.74
CA ALA A 130 -3.60 14.21 -2.20
C ALA A 130 -4.73 14.20 -1.16
N SER A 131 -4.84 13.12 -0.39
CA SER A 131 -5.83 12.96 0.69
C SER A 131 -5.14 13.03 2.04
N ARG A 132 -5.71 13.79 2.99
CA ARG A 132 -5.36 13.58 4.39
C ARG A 132 -5.84 12.19 4.79
N PRO A 133 -5.06 11.43 5.61
CA PRO A 133 -5.54 10.18 6.13
C PRO A 133 -6.90 10.43 6.80
N GLY A 134 -7.94 9.77 6.30
CA GLY A 134 -9.21 9.68 7.02
C GLY A 134 -8.99 8.99 8.36
N ALA A 135 -10.03 8.84 9.17
CA ALA A 135 -9.94 8.04 10.38
C ALA A 135 -9.74 6.56 9.98
N ALA A 136 -8.48 6.14 9.82
CA ALA A 136 -8.15 4.74 9.59
C ALA A 136 -8.69 3.89 10.76
N VAL A 137 -9.25 2.74 10.43
CA VAL A 137 -9.66 1.77 11.45
C VAL A 137 -8.40 1.24 12.13
N LYS A 138 -8.13 1.72 13.34
CA LYS A 138 -7.00 1.22 14.14
C LYS A 138 -7.41 -0.06 14.84
N LEU A 139 -6.84 -1.17 14.40
CA LEU A 139 -6.95 -2.47 15.05
C LEU A 139 -5.64 -2.73 15.81
N SER A 140 -5.75 -3.19 17.06
CA SER A 140 -4.60 -3.73 17.78
C SER A 140 -4.13 -5.03 17.12
N GLU A 141 -2.87 -5.44 17.36
CA GLU A 141 -2.34 -6.71 16.84
C GLU A 141 -3.27 -7.90 17.19
N ARG A 142 -3.77 -7.90 18.43
CA ARG A 142 -4.69 -8.95 18.89
C ARG A 142 -6.01 -8.95 18.15
N GLU A 143 -6.55 -7.79 17.82
CA GLU A 143 -7.76 -7.68 17.01
C GLU A 143 -7.50 -8.09 15.57
N LEU A 144 -6.33 -7.75 15.00
CA LEU A 144 -5.91 -8.22 13.67
C LEU A 144 -5.80 -9.74 13.61
N ASP A 145 -5.22 -10.38 14.65
CA ASP A 145 -5.14 -11.85 14.74
C ASP A 145 -6.53 -12.49 14.73
N VAL A 146 -7.46 -11.92 15.52
CA VAL A 146 -8.86 -12.40 15.53
C VAL A 146 -9.50 -12.21 14.18
N VAL A 147 -9.38 -11.03 13.56
CA VAL A 147 -9.96 -10.72 12.24
C VAL A 147 -9.39 -11.65 11.16
N ARG A 148 -8.08 -11.91 11.16
CA ARG A 148 -7.44 -12.85 10.22
C ARG A 148 -8.07 -14.23 10.29
N LEU A 149 -8.22 -14.78 11.49
CA LEU A 149 -8.82 -16.10 11.68
C LEU A 149 -10.33 -16.12 11.37
N VAL A 150 -11.02 -14.98 11.52
CA VAL A 150 -12.41 -14.82 11.07
C VAL A 150 -12.51 -14.86 9.55
N VAL A 151 -11.62 -14.20 8.85
CA VAL A 151 -11.52 -14.21 7.39
C VAL A 151 -11.20 -15.61 6.87
N ASP A 152 -10.36 -16.36 7.59
CA ASP A 152 -10.05 -17.77 7.32
C ASP A 152 -11.23 -18.74 7.64
N GLY A 153 -12.38 -18.22 8.04
CA GLY A 153 -13.58 -19.00 8.33
C GLY A 153 -13.52 -19.83 9.64
N ARG A 154 -12.60 -19.53 10.56
CA ARG A 154 -12.41 -20.29 11.80
C ARG A 154 -13.54 -20.04 12.80
N SER A 155 -14.00 -21.09 13.48
CA SER A 155 -14.94 -20.96 14.62
C SER A 155 -14.30 -20.27 15.83
N ASN A 156 -15.11 -19.83 16.80
CA ASN A 156 -14.59 -19.23 18.02
C ASN A 156 -13.70 -20.19 18.83
N ASP A 157 -14.00 -21.49 18.82
CA ASP A 157 -13.19 -22.51 19.49
C ASP A 157 -11.84 -22.71 18.80
N GLU A 158 -11.81 -22.73 17.46
CA GLU A 158 -10.57 -22.81 16.69
C GLU A 158 -9.71 -21.55 16.87
N ILE A 159 -10.33 -20.37 16.89
CA ILE A 159 -9.63 -19.09 17.16
C ILE A 159 -9.04 -19.13 18.59
N ALA A 160 -9.85 -19.54 19.56
CA ALA A 160 -9.42 -19.64 20.95
C ALA A 160 -8.19 -20.55 21.11
N THR A 161 -8.24 -21.74 20.48
CA THR A 161 -7.13 -22.70 20.49
C THR A 161 -5.87 -22.11 19.85
N ARG A 162 -5.98 -21.47 18.67
CA ARG A 162 -4.82 -20.90 17.95
C ARG A 162 -4.20 -19.73 18.68
N LEU A 163 -5.02 -18.92 19.34
CA LEU A 163 -4.55 -17.72 20.04
C LEU A 163 -4.23 -17.94 21.52
N GLY A 164 -4.42 -19.17 22.04
CA GLY A 164 -4.14 -19.50 23.43
C GLY A 164 -5.04 -18.76 24.43
N ILE A 165 -6.31 -18.52 24.09
CA ILE A 165 -7.30 -17.81 24.92
C ILE A 165 -8.59 -18.61 25.05
N GLY A 166 -9.49 -18.18 25.94
CA GLY A 166 -10.79 -18.84 26.07
C GLY A 166 -11.79 -18.46 24.97
N PRO A 167 -12.72 -19.35 24.57
CA PRO A 167 -13.75 -19.03 23.56
C PRO A 167 -14.60 -17.80 23.92
N LYS A 168 -14.91 -17.61 25.22
CA LYS A 168 -15.62 -16.40 25.72
C LYS A 168 -14.80 -15.11 25.51
N THR A 169 -13.48 -15.20 25.54
CA THR A 169 -12.59 -14.07 25.26
C THR A 169 -12.66 -13.70 23.79
N VAL A 170 -12.68 -14.69 22.89
CA VAL A 170 -12.87 -14.47 21.44
C VAL A 170 -14.22 -13.79 21.18
N GLU A 171 -15.30 -14.29 21.80
CA GLU A 171 -16.64 -13.70 21.71
C GLU A 171 -16.63 -12.23 22.15
N SER A 172 -15.94 -11.92 23.27
CA SER A 172 -15.81 -10.56 23.77
C SER A 172 -15.03 -9.65 22.82
N HIS A 173 -13.97 -10.15 22.17
CA HIS A 173 -13.24 -9.39 21.13
C HIS A 173 -14.13 -9.11 19.94
N LEU A 174 -14.87 -10.10 19.45
CA LEU A 174 -15.77 -9.94 18.29
C LEU A 174 -16.89 -8.96 18.60
N ARG A 175 -17.53 -9.07 19.78
CA ARG A 175 -18.59 -8.13 20.17
C ARG A 175 -18.08 -6.69 20.20
N ARG A 176 -16.91 -6.43 20.81
CA ARG A 176 -16.30 -5.08 20.84
C ARG A 176 -15.97 -4.57 19.43
N LEU A 177 -15.50 -5.44 18.56
CA LEU A 177 -15.24 -5.10 17.16
C LEU A 177 -16.54 -4.72 16.44
N PHE A 178 -17.61 -5.51 16.62
CA PHE A 178 -18.90 -5.23 16.01
C PHE A 178 -19.48 -3.89 16.48
N GLU A 179 -19.46 -3.64 17.79
CA GLU A 179 -19.92 -2.39 18.38
C GLU A 179 -19.10 -1.18 17.89
N ARG A 180 -17.77 -1.29 17.91
CA ARG A 180 -16.86 -0.18 17.53
C ARG A 180 -16.91 0.15 16.06
N LEU A 181 -17.08 -0.86 15.19
CA LEU A 181 -17.05 -0.73 13.75
C LEU A 181 -18.44 -0.64 13.11
N ASP A 182 -19.49 -0.65 13.93
CA ASP A 182 -20.90 -0.66 13.51
C ASP A 182 -21.17 -1.80 12.51
N LEU A 183 -20.87 -3.05 12.93
CA LEU A 183 -21.03 -4.26 12.13
C LEU A 183 -22.12 -5.15 12.72
N ALA A 184 -22.98 -5.68 11.86
CA ALA A 184 -24.08 -6.54 12.27
C ALA A 184 -23.70 -8.04 12.36
N SER A 185 -22.60 -8.46 11.72
CA SER A 185 -22.30 -9.88 11.61
C SER A 185 -20.79 -10.19 11.41
N ARG A 186 -20.44 -11.45 11.70
CA ARG A 186 -19.13 -12.03 11.42
C ARG A 186 -18.77 -11.98 9.92
N THR A 187 -19.75 -12.25 9.05
CA THR A 187 -19.58 -12.20 7.60
C THR A 187 -19.28 -10.76 7.14
N GLU A 188 -19.96 -9.79 7.73
CA GLU A 188 -19.72 -8.38 7.44
C GLU A 188 -18.32 -7.94 7.88
N LEU A 189 -17.88 -8.37 9.07
CA LEU A 189 -16.51 -8.15 9.53
C LEU A 189 -15.47 -8.72 8.54
N ALA A 190 -15.64 -9.98 8.11
CA ALA A 190 -14.73 -10.61 7.15
C ALA A 190 -14.73 -9.88 5.81
N THR A 191 -15.91 -9.57 5.27
CA THR A 191 -16.06 -8.88 3.99
C THR A 191 -15.43 -7.49 4.03
N ARG A 192 -15.64 -6.73 5.11
CA ARG A 192 -15.08 -5.40 5.28
C ARG A 192 -13.57 -5.44 5.45
N ALA A 193 -13.06 -6.40 6.24
CA ALA A 193 -11.62 -6.58 6.43
C ALA A 193 -10.89 -6.87 5.12
N LEU A 194 -11.45 -7.74 4.27
CA LEU A 194 -10.91 -8.05 2.95
C LEU A 194 -11.02 -6.85 1.99
N ARG A 195 -12.20 -6.24 1.93
CA ARG A 195 -12.45 -5.11 1.05
C ARG A 195 -11.54 -3.94 1.37
N GLU A 196 -11.42 -3.58 2.64
CA GLU A 196 -10.63 -2.44 3.10
C GLU A 196 -9.15 -2.78 3.34
N GLY A 197 -8.71 -4.02 3.08
CA GLY A 197 -7.30 -4.41 3.16
C GLY A 197 -6.68 -4.38 4.56
N TRP A 198 -7.47 -4.60 5.63
CA TRP A 198 -6.96 -4.53 7.01
C TRP A 198 -5.85 -5.53 7.31
N LEU A 199 -5.82 -6.66 6.58
CA LEU A 199 -4.84 -7.73 6.78
C LEU A 199 -3.59 -7.60 5.89
N GLU A 200 -3.62 -6.66 4.94
CA GLU A 200 -2.53 -6.43 3.98
C GLU A 200 -1.57 -5.32 4.47
N VAL A 201 -2.03 -4.52 5.42
CA VAL A 201 -1.20 -3.47 6.03
C VAL A 201 -0.27 -4.12 7.04
N PRO A 202 1.08 -3.98 6.89
CA PRO A 202 2.01 -4.46 7.89
C PRO A 202 1.70 -3.85 9.26
N PRO A 203 1.83 -4.62 10.36
CA PRO A 203 1.75 -4.05 11.69
C PRO A 203 2.78 -2.92 11.84
N GLY A 204 2.41 -1.88 12.58
CA GLY A 204 3.34 -0.79 12.87
C GLY A 204 4.53 -1.27 13.71
N PRO A 205 5.64 -0.54 13.65
CA PRO A 205 6.74 -0.75 14.58
C PRO A 205 6.32 -0.50 16.02
#